data_93aa0558cfa5819bf605e36c88f5fdd1
#
_entry.id   93aa0558cfa5819bf605e36c88f5fdd1
#
_cell.length_a   1.000
_cell.length_b   1.000
_cell.length_c   1.000
_cell.angle_alpha   90.00
_cell.angle_beta   90.00
_cell.angle_gamma   90.00
#
_symmetry.space_group_name_H-M   'P 1'
#
loop_
_entity.id
_entity.type
_entity.pdbx_description
1 polymer ?
#
loop_
_entity_poly.entity_id
_entity_poly.type
_entity_poly.pdbx_seq_one_letter_code
_entity_poly.pdbx_strand_id
1 'polypeptide(L)'
;IERLKSEPDAEKKTKKYRRITINEDLAKCLKSTYEKVKPNNLDNYVFVSQKKSVYSIQRLNVLLKDFRDKYNLNVKNMSCHSLRKGFGAELYKRGDKSENMLIQLSLIFNHSSTAITRRYIGITDDHIAKTYELLSF
;
A
#
# COMPACT_ATOMS: atom_id res chain seq x y z
N ILE A 1 -12.59 2.64 -17.85
CA ILE A 1 -11.74 2.32 -16.68
C ILE A 1 -10.64 1.39 -17.16
N GLU A 2 -9.44 1.90 -17.29
CA GLU A 2 -8.28 1.10 -17.66
C GLU A 2 -7.83 0.23 -16.49
N ARG A 3 -7.41 -0.98 -16.80
CA ARG A 3 -6.92 -1.95 -15.81
C ARG A 3 -5.42 -2.15 -16.01
N LEU A 4 -4.63 -1.80 -15.02
CA LEU A 4 -3.21 -2.17 -14.99
C LEU A 4 -3.07 -3.63 -14.55
N LYS A 5 -2.33 -4.41 -15.32
CA LYS A 5 -1.88 -5.74 -14.90
C LYS A 5 -0.53 -5.57 -14.22
N SER A 6 -0.37 -6.12 -13.02
CA SER A 6 0.98 -6.27 -12.45
C SER A 6 1.73 -7.32 -13.27
N GLU A 7 2.96 -7.01 -13.66
CA GLU A 7 3.78 -7.96 -14.37
C GLU A 7 4.08 -9.23 -13.56
N PRO A 8 4.19 -10.39 -14.24
CA PRO A 8 4.44 -11.69 -13.57
C PRO A 8 5.70 -11.72 -12.71
N ASP A 9 6.70 -10.91 -13.02
CA ASP A 9 8.00 -10.91 -12.35
C ASP A 9 7.98 -10.27 -10.96
N ALA A 10 7.01 -9.41 -10.65
CA ALA A 10 6.90 -8.79 -9.34
C ALA A 10 6.42 -9.76 -8.25
N GLU A 11 5.85 -10.89 -8.61
CA GLU A 11 5.29 -11.88 -7.68
C GLU A 11 5.81 -13.31 -7.91
N LYS A 12 7.10 -13.46 -8.22
CA LYS A 12 7.75 -14.78 -8.45
C LYS A 12 7.48 -15.83 -7.36
N LYS A 13 7.21 -15.41 -6.12
CA LYS A 13 6.92 -16.32 -5.01
C LYS A 13 5.46 -16.79 -4.95
N THR A 14 4.51 -16.02 -5.44
CA THR A 14 3.09 -16.33 -5.24
C THR A 14 2.33 -16.63 -6.52
N LYS A 15 2.87 -16.31 -7.70
CA LYS A 15 2.21 -16.41 -9.03
C LYS A 15 0.81 -15.78 -9.08
N LYS A 16 0.54 -14.79 -8.20
CA LYS A 16 -0.77 -14.15 -8.10
C LYS A 16 -0.75 -12.80 -8.80
N TYR A 17 -1.71 -12.58 -9.68
CA TYR A 17 -1.93 -11.31 -10.36
C TYR A 17 -2.87 -10.43 -9.54
N ARG A 18 -2.63 -9.12 -9.58
CA ARG A 18 -3.55 -8.12 -9.04
C ARG A 18 -4.10 -7.27 -10.18
N ARG A 19 -5.39 -6.98 -10.09
CA ARG A 19 -6.03 -5.98 -10.96
C ARG A 19 -6.27 -4.75 -10.11
N ILE A 20 -5.76 -3.61 -10.58
CA ILE A 20 -5.94 -2.32 -9.90
C ILE A 20 -6.89 -1.51 -10.78
N THR A 21 -7.99 -1.06 -10.19
CA THR A 21 -8.91 -0.13 -10.86
C THR A 21 -8.32 1.27 -10.78
N ILE A 22 -8.15 1.91 -11.94
CA ILE A 22 -7.67 3.28 -12.02
C ILE A 22 -8.88 4.20 -11.94
N ASN A 23 -9.04 4.92 -10.84
CA ASN A 23 -9.99 6.01 -10.72
C ASN A 23 -9.39 7.31 -11.30
N GLU A 24 -10.18 8.36 -11.37
CA GLU A 24 -9.76 9.63 -11.98
C GLU A 24 -8.54 10.25 -11.29
N ASP A 25 -8.46 10.19 -9.96
CA ASP A 25 -7.36 10.79 -9.20
C ASP A 25 -6.05 10.00 -9.42
N LEU A 26 -6.13 8.68 -9.45
CA LEU A 26 -4.99 7.84 -9.79
C LEU A 26 -4.56 8.06 -11.24
N ALA A 27 -5.49 8.22 -12.18
CA ALA A 27 -5.21 8.54 -13.58
C ALA A 27 -4.46 9.88 -13.70
N LYS A 28 -4.91 10.93 -13.00
CA LYS A 28 -4.22 12.24 -12.96
C LYS A 28 -2.81 12.11 -12.39
N CYS A 29 -2.66 11.35 -11.29
CA CYS A 29 -1.35 11.09 -10.67
C CYS A 29 -0.39 10.36 -11.63
N LEU A 30 -0.88 9.31 -12.29
CA LEU A 30 -0.08 8.55 -13.27
C LEU A 30 0.32 9.42 -14.46
N LYS A 31 -0.59 10.23 -14.99
CA LYS A 31 -0.30 11.17 -16.09
C LYS A 31 0.78 12.19 -15.68
N SER A 32 0.62 12.83 -14.52
CA SER A 32 1.63 13.78 -14.01
C SER A 32 2.99 13.11 -13.78
N THR A 33 3.00 11.86 -13.29
CA THR A 33 4.24 11.10 -13.12
C THR A 33 4.88 10.77 -14.46
N TYR A 34 4.09 10.33 -15.44
CA TYR A 34 4.56 10.04 -16.79
C TYR A 34 5.19 11.29 -17.46
N GLU A 35 4.53 12.45 -17.35
CA GLU A 35 5.02 13.71 -17.89
C GLU A 35 6.35 14.16 -17.27
N LYS A 36 6.59 13.85 -15.99
CA LYS A 36 7.84 14.14 -15.28
C LYS A 36 8.95 13.17 -15.64
N VAL A 37 8.64 11.89 -15.71
CA VAL A 37 9.63 10.83 -15.98
C VAL A 37 10.00 10.76 -17.45
N LYS A 38 9.05 11.02 -18.36
CA LYS A 38 9.19 10.95 -19.81
C LYS A 38 9.99 9.72 -20.27
N PRO A 39 9.52 8.51 -20.01
CA PRO A 39 10.26 7.32 -20.38
C PRO A 39 10.39 7.23 -21.91
N ASN A 40 11.56 6.86 -22.40
CA ASN A 40 11.82 6.72 -23.85
C ASN A 40 11.04 5.56 -24.46
N ASN A 41 10.60 4.61 -23.67
CA ASN A 41 9.79 3.45 -24.07
C ASN A 41 8.78 3.15 -22.97
N LEU A 42 7.55 2.78 -23.38
CA LEU A 42 6.47 2.39 -22.45
C LEU A 42 6.77 1.10 -21.68
N ASP A 43 7.66 0.26 -22.18
CA ASP A 43 8.11 -0.95 -21.51
C ASP A 43 9.16 -0.70 -20.41
N ASN A 44 9.62 0.55 -20.26
CA ASN A 44 10.58 0.90 -19.23
C ASN A 44 9.90 1.01 -17.85
N TYR A 45 10.64 0.65 -16.82
CA TYR A 45 10.20 0.84 -15.45
C TYR A 45 10.02 2.33 -15.13
N VAL A 46 8.93 2.66 -14.42
CA VAL A 46 8.62 4.06 -14.04
C VAL A 46 9.60 4.56 -12.97
N PHE A 47 9.97 3.70 -12.03
CA PHE A 47 10.84 4.07 -10.91
C PHE A 47 12.24 3.51 -11.10
N VAL A 48 13.10 4.30 -11.71
CA VAL A 48 14.50 3.96 -11.96
C VAL A 48 15.45 4.89 -11.20
N SER A 49 16.59 4.35 -10.79
CA SER A 49 17.68 5.11 -10.19
C SER A 49 18.39 5.97 -11.24
N GLN A 50 19.28 6.87 -10.79
CA GLN A 50 20.16 7.62 -11.70
C GLN A 50 21.01 6.70 -12.60
N LYS A 51 21.29 5.48 -12.16
CA LYS A 51 22.00 4.45 -12.94
C LYS A 51 21.07 3.67 -13.90
N LYS A 52 19.83 4.12 -14.11
CA LYS A 52 18.80 3.48 -14.95
C LYS A 52 18.44 2.04 -14.51
N SER A 53 18.75 1.65 -13.27
CA SER A 53 18.35 0.38 -12.68
C SER A 53 17.12 0.54 -11.80
N VAL A 54 16.31 -0.52 -11.68
CA VAL A 54 15.14 -0.53 -10.80
C VAL A 54 15.56 -0.42 -9.33
N TYR A 55 14.85 0.36 -8.55
CA TYR A 55 15.08 0.43 -7.10
C TYR A 55 14.77 -0.90 -6.43
N SER A 56 15.70 -1.38 -5.61
CA SER A 56 15.39 -2.47 -4.67
C SER A 56 14.46 -2.00 -3.55
N ILE A 57 13.69 -2.91 -2.96
CA ILE A 57 12.84 -2.60 -1.80
C ILE A 57 13.66 -2.02 -0.65
N GLN A 58 14.88 -2.53 -0.43
CA GLN A 58 15.79 -2.03 0.58
C GLN A 58 16.13 -0.55 0.33
N ARG A 59 16.47 -0.20 -0.91
CA ARG A 59 16.78 1.20 -1.25
C ARG A 59 15.56 2.11 -1.11
N LEU A 60 14.37 1.65 -1.52
CA LEU A 60 13.14 2.39 -1.31
C LEU A 60 12.86 2.63 0.17
N ASN A 61 13.09 1.62 1.02
CA ASN A 61 12.91 1.77 2.47
C ASN A 61 13.91 2.78 3.07
N VAL A 62 15.14 2.86 2.57
CA VAL A 62 16.10 3.91 2.97
C VAL A 62 15.57 5.28 2.59
N LEU A 63 15.17 5.48 1.33
CA LEU A 63 14.60 6.76 0.87
C LEU A 63 13.36 7.18 1.66
N LEU A 64 12.50 6.24 2.03
CA LEU A 64 11.33 6.53 2.86
C LEU A 64 11.72 6.97 4.28
N LYS A 65 12.76 6.39 4.87
CA LYS A 65 13.29 6.83 6.17
C LYS A 65 13.89 8.23 6.08
N ASP A 66 14.71 8.49 5.05
CA ASP A 66 15.27 9.81 4.80
C ASP A 66 14.16 10.87 4.62
N PHE A 67 13.08 10.50 3.92
CA PHE A 67 11.91 11.36 3.76
C PHE A 67 11.21 11.63 5.08
N ARG A 68 11.00 10.60 5.91
CA ARG A 68 10.43 10.73 7.26
C ARG A 68 11.24 11.73 8.08
N ASP A 69 12.56 11.58 8.10
CA ASP A 69 13.45 12.40 8.94
C ASP A 69 13.50 13.84 8.41
N LYS A 70 13.57 14.01 7.09
CA LYS A 70 13.56 15.33 6.45
C LYS A 70 12.30 16.16 6.77
N TYR A 71 11.14 15.51 6.85
CA TYR A 71 9.86 16.17 7.08
C TYR A 71 9.33 15.98 8.52
N ASN A 72 10.16 15.45 9.40
CA ASN A 72 9.85 15.20 10.82
C ASN A 72 8.50 14.49 11.02
N LEU A 73 8.25 13.44 10.21
CA LEU A 73 7.00 12.70 10.26
C LEU A 73 6.96 11.78 11.50
N ASN A 74 5.90 11.88 12.27
CA ASN A 74 5.70 11.03 13.46
C ASN A 74 5.30 9.59 13.06
N VAL A 75 6.22 8.88 12.40
CA VAL A 75 6.07 7.47 11.99
C VAL A 75 7.27 6.68 12.47
N LYS A 76 7.07 5.81 13.45
CA LYS A 76 8.16 5.04 14.09
C LYS A 76 9.03 4.26 13.09
N ASN A 77 8.40 3.52 12.19
CA ASN A 77 9.08 2.66 11.21
C ASN A 77 8.53 2.90 9.80
N MET A 78 9.07 3.90 9.09
CA MET A 78 8.62 4.20 7.74
C MET A 78 9.25 3.23 6.73
N SER A 79 8.41 2.59 5.92
CA SER A 79 8.80 1.59 4.91
C SER A 79 7.69 1.43 3.87
N CYS A 80 7.95 0.71 2.78
CA CYS A 80 6.91 0.34 1.82
C CYS A 80 5.73 -0.39 2.49
N HIS A 81 6.01 -1.20 3.51
CA HIS A 81 4.96 -1.87 4.30
C HIS A 81 4.14 -0.89 5.15
N SER A 82 4.74 0.16 5.70
CA SER A 82 4.01 1.18 6.47
C SER A 82 3.01 1.93 5.58
N LEU A 83 3.41 2.29 4.36
CA LEU A 83 2.52 2.92 3.39
C LEU A 83 1.36 1.99 3.03
N ARG A 84 1.64 0.71 2.80
CA ARG A 84 0.62 -0.28 2.50
C ARG A 84 -0.35 -0.51 3.69
N LYS A 85 0.16 -0.52 4.92
CA LYS A 85 -0.67 -0.58 6.13
C LYS A 85 -1.55 0.64 6.27
N GLY A 86 -0.98 1.85 6.11
CA GLY A 86 -1.71 3.11 6.15
C GLY A 86 -2.82 3.18 5.11
N PHE A 87 -2.54 2.75 3.88
CA PHE A 87 -3.55 2.64 2.83
C PHE A 87 -4.73 1.76 3.25
N GLY A 88 -4.47 0.56 3.78
CA GLY A 88 -5.53 -0.34 4.23
C GLY A 88 -6.31 0.18 5.43
N ALA A 89 -5.62 0.77 6.40
CA ALA A 89 -6.26 1.38 7.58
C ALA A 89 -7.16 2.56 7.18
N GLU A 90 -6.71 3.40 6.24
CA GLU A 90 -7.49 4.53 5.75
C GLU A 90 -8.71 4.09 4.95
N LEU A 91 -8.58 3.09 4.07
CA LEU A 91 -9.73 2.52 3.37
C LEU A 91 -10.76 1.93 4.33
N TYR A 92 -10.31 1.21 5.35
CA TYR A 92 -11.20 0.66 6.37
C TYR A 92 -11.91 1.76 7.16
N LYS A 93 -11.20 2.84 7.49
CA LYS A 93 -11.74 3.99 8.22
C LYS A 93 -12.76 4.78 7.39
N ARG A 94 -12.50 5.00 6.10
CA ARG A 94 -13.40 5.72 5.17
C ARG A 94 -14.58 4.88 4.75
N GLY A 95 -14.43 3.56 4.73
CA GLY A 95 -15.53 2.63 4.53
C GLY A 95 -16.40 2.53 5.77
N ASP A 96 -17.30 1.58 5.74
CA ASP A 96 -18.28 1.33 6.81
C ASP A 96 -17.71 0.58 8.03
N LYS A 97 -16.40 0.33 8.05
CA LYS A 97 -15.71 -0.49 9.07
C LYS A 97 -16.29 -1.91 9.22
N SER A 98 -16.95 -2.40 8.19
CA SER A 98 -17.65 -3.67 8.18
C SER A 98 -16.71 -4.85 7.90
N GLU A 99 -17.21 -6.05 8.17
CA GLU A 99 -16.56 -7.29 7.75
C GLU A 99 -16.42 -7.37 6.22
N ASN A 100 -17.41 -6.85 5.49
CA ASN A 100 -17.36 -6.80 4.03
C ASN A 100 -16.17 -5.98 3.52
N MET A 101 -15.87 -4.83 4.13
CA MET A 101 -14.67 -4.05 3.83
C MET A 101 -13.39 -4.83 4.11
N LEU A 102 -13.35 -5.62 5.18
CA LEU A 102 -12.20 -6.49 5.48
C LEU A 102 -12.00 -7.61 4.45
N ILE A 103 -13.10 -8.19 3.97
CA ILE A 103 -13.05 -9.17 2.87
C ILE A 103 -12.45 -8.52 1.63
N GLN A 104 -12.92 -7.35 1.23
CA GLN A 104 -12.38 -6.61 0.07
C GLN A 104 -10.89 -6.28 0.26
N LEU A 105 -10.50 -5.80 1.43
CA LEU A 105 -9.08 -5.53 1.76
C LEU A 105 -8.23 -6.80 1.74
N SER A 106 -8.76 -7.94 2.19
CA SER A 106 -8.04 -9.21 2.14
C SER A 106 -7.75 -9.64 0.71
N LEU A 107 -8.68 -9.42 -0.21
CA LEU A 107 -8.50 -9.66 -1.65
C LEU A 107 -7.47 -8.70 -2.25
N ILE A 108 -7.55 -7.39 -1.93
CA ILE A 108 -6.59 -6.38 -2.38
C ILE A 108 -5.17 -6.71 -1.91
N PHE A 109 -5.03 -7.20 -0.68
CA PHE A 109 -3.74 -7.55 -0.09
C PHE A 109 -3.27 -8.97 -0.39
N ASN A 110 -4.10 -9.80 -1.02
CA ASN A 110 -3.81 -11.22 -1.20
C ASN A 110 -3.58 -11.96 0.14
N HIS A 111 -4.29 -11.58 1.17
CA HIS A 111 -4.25 -12.28 2.46
C HIS A 111 -5.17 -13.50 2.41
N SER A 112 -4.78 -14.57 3.12
CA SER A 112 -5.56 -15.81 3.16
C SER A 112 -6.79 -15.72 4.06
N SER A 113 -6.90 -14.68 4.92
CA SER A 113 -8.05 -14.45 5.78
C SER A 113 -8.21 -12.99 6.20
N THR A 114 -9.43 -12.63 6.61
CA THR A 114 -9.73 -11.30 7.17
C THR A 114 -9.02 -11.10 8.52
N ALA A 115 -8.78 -12.16 9.29
CA ALA A 115 -8.02 -12.08 10.54
C ALA A 115 -6.58 -11.58 10.33
N ILE A 116 -5.91 -12.03 9.25
CA ILE A 116 -4.59 -11.51 8.87
C ILE A 116 -4.70 -10.03 8.49
N THR A 117 -5.75 -9.66 7.76
CA THR A 117 -5.98 -8.27 7.35
C THR A 117 -6.22 -7.37 8.55
N ARG A 118 -7.05 -7.78 9.52
CA ARG A 118 -7.29 -7.05 10.78
C ARG A 118 -5.98 -6.75 11.50
N ARG A 119 -5.18 -7.80 11.75
CA ARG A 119 -3.86 -7.65 12.40
C ARG A 119 -2.93 -6.76 11.58
N TYR A 120 -2.92 -6.92 10.25
CA TYR A 120 -2.05 -6.16 9.36
C TYR A 120 -2.32 -4.65 9.40
N ILE A 121 -3.59 -4.23 9.44
CA ILE A 121 -4.00 -2.82 9.49
C ILE A 121 -4.15 -2.28 10.93
N GLY A 122 -3.86 -3.09 11.94
CA GLY A 122 -3.77 -2.65 13.34
C GLY A 122 -5.12 -2.51 14.06
N ILE A 123 -6.18 -3.20 13.61
CA ILE A 123 -7.52 -3.07 14.20
C ILE A 123 -7.68 -3.87 15.50
N THR A 124 -6.90 -4.91 15.71
CA THR A 124 -7.12 -5.88 16.79
C THR A 124 -6.88 -5.32 18.18
N ASP A 125 -5.90 -4.44 18.35
CA ASP A 125 -5.46 -4.00 19.67
C ASP A 125 -6.38 -2.91 20.23
N ASP A 126 -6.79 -1.95 19.40
CA ASP A 126 -7.67 -0.84 19.81
C ASP A 126 -9.09 -1.32 20.17
N HIS A 127 -9.60 -2.35 19.50
CA HIS A 127 -10.94 -2.88 19.79
C HIS A 127 -10.97 -3.68 21.10
N ILE A 128 -9.92 -4.44 21.38
CA ILE A 128 -9.81 -5.20 22.64
C ILE A 128 -9.70 -4.25 23.82
N ALA A 129 -8.86 -3.21 23.73
CA ALA A 129 -8.73 -2.21 24.77
C ALA A 129 -10.07 -1.52 25.08
N LYS A 130 -10.78 -1.05 24.05
CA LYS A 130 -12.11 -0.44 24.19
C LYS A 130 -13.16 -1.39 24.77
N THR A 131 -13.06 -2.70 24.48
CA THR A 131 -13.98 -3.69 25.07
C THR A 131 -13.76 -3.80 26.59
N TYR A 132 -12.52 -3.71 27.06
CA TYR A 132 -12.24 -3.67 28.50
C TYR A 132 -12.74 -2.38 29.17
N GLU A 133 -12.73 -1.25 28.47
CA GLU A 133 -13.29 0.03 28.99
C GLU A 133 -14.80 -0.02 29.21
N LEU A 134 -15.52 -0.96 28.58
CA LEU A 134 -16.96 -1.18 28.80
C LEU A 134 -17.26 -1.94 30.09
N LEU A 135 -16.26 -2.52 30.72
CA LEU A 135 -16.40 -3.16 32.03
C LEU A 135 -16.30 -2.09 33.13
N SER A 136 -17.45 -1.55 33.55
CA SER A 136 -17.55 -0.75 34.77
C SER A 136 -17.91 -1.68 35.94
N PHE A 137 -17.09 -1.70 36.97
CA PHE A 137 -17.38 -2.36 38.25
C PHE A 137 -17.93 -1.33 39.23
#